data_7e49776bffbeecf33412a270c9f7ef97
#
_entry.id   7e49776bffbeecf33412a270c9f7ef97
#
_cell.length_a   1.000
_cell.length_b   1.000
_cell.length_c   1.000
_cell.angle_alpha   90.00
_cell.angle_beta   90.00
_cell.angle_gamma   90.00
#
_symmetry.space_group_name_H-M   'P 1'
#
loop_
_entity.id
_entity.type
_entity.pdbx_description
1 polymer ?
#
loop_
_entity_poly.entity_id
_entity_poly.type
_entity_poly.pdbx_seq_one_letter_code
_entity_poly.pdbx_strand_id
1 'polypeptide(L)'
;EMGAIALFGEKYGDTVRVVTFGDSVELCGGTHIDNTGSIGIVKIISEGAIAAGIRRLEAVTASKAEEYINEKLGNAEEVAAMLKITGDLKEGVGKLIDENASLRKNLEKYQTQLAMAKAADLEKTQKVINDVRLFSGQLESGSPETLKTIAYYLKKKYEDCAIILGAESEGKANLLIMLSDTLVKGKKIDAVAVIKEIAGEIRGGGGGQPFFATAGGKNPSGISAALRKAEENITRMI
;
A
#
# COMPACT_ATOMS: atom_id res chain seq x y z
N GLU A 1 42.50 -23.94 -41.03
CA GLU A 1 41.31 -23.80 -40.15
C GLU A 1 41.73 -23.17 -38.83
N MET A 2 41.55 -21.83 -38.71
CA MET A 2 42.07 -21.03 -37.58
C MET A 2 41.12 -21.01 -36.37
N GLY A 3 40.01 -21.74 -36.42
CA GLY A 3 39.01 -21.80 -35.32
C GLY A 3 38.35 -20.48 -34.98
N ALA A 4 38.31 -19.56 -35.97
CA ALA A 4 37.73 -18.23 -35.75
C ALA A 4 36.21 -18.32 -35.56
N ILE A 5 35.71 -17.57 -34.57
CA ILE A 5 34.28 -17.46 -34.28
C ILE A 5 33.64 -16.50 -35.29
N ALA A 6 32.60 -16.96 -36.00
CA ALA A 6 31.77 -16.15 -36.89
C ALA A 6 30.47 -15.79 -36.17
N LEU A 7 30.16 -14.50 -36.01
CA LEU A 7 28.92 -14.06 -35.39
C LEU A 7 27.73 -14.22 -36.33
N PHE A 8 26.58 -14.53 -35.80
CA PHE A 8 25.35 -14.77 -36.53
C PHE A 8 24.85 -13.52 -37.25
N GLY A 9 24.61 -13.63 -38.57
CA GLY A 9 23.94 -12.62 -39.37
C GLY A 9 24.85 -11.65 -40.13
N GLU A 10 26.15 -11.73 -39.99
CA GLU A 10 27.09 -10.98 -40.86
C GLU A 10 27.26 -11.65 -42.20
N LYS A 11 27.16 -10.87 -43.28
CA LYS A 11 27.45 -11.33 -44.65
C LYS A 11 28.92 -11.04 -44.92
N TYR A 12 29.71 -12.08 -44.94
CA TYR A 12 31.12 -11.99 -45.25
C TYR A 12 31.35 -12.10 -46.77
N GLY A 13 32.28 -11.32 -47.32
CA GLY A 13 32.73 -11.44 -48.70
C GLY A 13 33.74 -12.59 -48.88
N ASP A 14 34.29 -12.71 -50.10
CA ASP A 14 35.28 -13.74 -50.47
C ASP A 14 36.55 -13.67 -49.62
N THR A 15 36.86 -12.49 -49.04
CA THR A 15 38.02 -12.25 -48.16
C THR A 15 37.53 -11.69 -46.85
N VAL A 16 37.93 -12.29 -45.73
CA VAL A 16 37.48 -11.89 -44.37
C VAL A 16 38.70 -11.57 -43.50
N ARG A 17 38.59 -10.46 -42.79
CA ARG A 17 39.59 -10.10 -41.77
C ARG A 17 39.43 -10.97 -40.51
N VAL A 18 40.51 -11.62 -40.13
CA VAL A 18 40.60 -12.34 -38.86
C VAL A 18 41.34 -11.47 -37.83
N VAL A 19 40.77 -11.31 -36.68
CA VAL A 19 41.36 -10.53 -35.56
C VAL A 19 41.64 -11.49 -34.43
N THR A 20 42.86 -11.45 -33.87
CA THR A 20 43.31 -12.30 -32.80
C THR A 20 43.76 -11.45 -31.63
N PHE A 21 43.19 -11.70 -30.45
CA PHE A 21 43.61 -11.12 -29.16
C PHE A 21 43.77 -12.25 -28.15
N GLY A 22 45.03 -12.65 -27.89
CA GLY A 22 45.31 -13.81 -27.06
C GLY A 22 44.62 -15.06 -27.60
N ASP A 23 43.74 -15.67 -26.82
CA ASP A 23 43.01 -16.87 -27.19
C ASP A 23 41.71 -16.58 -27.98
N SER A 24 41.30 -15.32 -28.10
CA SER A 24 40.12 -14.92 -28.86
C SER A 24 40.49 -14.74 -30.33
N VAL A 25 39.83 -15.48 -31.20
CA VAL A 25 40.02 -15.41 -32.68
C VAL A 25 38.63 -15.20 -33.30
N GLU A 26 38.43 -14.05 -33.92
CA GLU A 26 37.12 -13.66 -34.44
C GLU A 26 37.19 -13.08 -35.85
N LEU A 27 36.11 -13.27 -36.63
CA LEU A 27 35.93 -12.59 -37.92
C LEU A 27 35.33 -11.21 -37.64
N CYS A 28 36.02 -10.13 -38.04
CA CYS A 28 35.49 -8.80 -37.84
C CYS A 28 35.96 -7.82 -38.91
N GLY A 29 34.99 -7.19 -39.58
CA GLY A 29 35.23 -6.15 -40.57
C GLY A 29 35.31 -4.72 -39.99
N GLY A 30 35.05 -4.54 -38.69
CA GLY A 30 35.02 -3.23 -38.03
C GLY A 30 36.41 -2.69 -37.66
N THR A 31 36.42 -1.50 -37.07
CA THR A 31 37.63 -0.88 -36.52
C THR A 31 37.92 -1.46 -35.13
N HIS A 32 39.20 -1.65 -34.82
CA HIS A 32 39.68 -2.15 -33.55
C HIS A 32 40.64 -1.15 -32.91
N ILE A 33 40.67 -1.16 -31.61
CA ILE A 33 41.68 -0.45 -30.82
C ILE A 33 42.93 -1.31 -30.76
N ASP A 34 44.11 -0.68 -30.80
CA ASP A 34 45.37 -1.40 -30.87
C ASP A 34 45.79 -2.03 -29.52
N ASN A 35 45.28 -1.47 -28.43
CA ASN A 35 45.65 -1.92 -27.06
C ASN A 35 44.43 -1.81 -26.15
N THR A 36 44.12 -2.91 -25.45
CA THR A 36 43.01 -2.96 -24.47
C THR A 36 43.16 -1.93 -23.33
N GLY A 37 44.40 -1.57 -22.95
CA GLY A 37 44.65 -0.52 -21.98
C GLY A 37 44.13 0.85 -22.39
N SER A 38 43.95 1.11 -23.70
CA SER A 38 43.40 2.37 -24.22
C SER A 38 41.86 2.42 -24.14
N ILE A 39 41.17 1.30 -23.83
CA ILE A 39 39.73 1.24 -23.64
C ILE A 39 39.31 1.99 -22.35
N GLY A 40 40.20 2.05 -21.35
CA GLY A 40 39.89 2.62 -20.05
C GLY A 40 38.96 1.73 -19.22
N ILE A 41 38.04 2.35 -18.48
CA ILE A 41 37.07 1.62 -17.67
C ILE A 41 36.03 0.95 -18.58
N VAL A 42 35.77 -0.33 -18.35
CA VAL A 42 34.65 -1.06 -18.95
C VAL A 42 33.61 -1.31 -17.88
N LYS A 43 32.40 -0.78 -18.07
CA LYS A 43 31.27 -0.98 -17.17
C LYS A 43 30.14 -1.73 -17.85
N ILE A 44 29.84 -2.93 -17.38
CA ILE A 44 28.64 -3.66 -17.81
C ILE A 44 27.42 -2.97 -17.18
N ILE A 45 26.47 -2.58 -18.01
CA ILE A 45 25.25 -1.89 -17.59
C ILE A 45 24.02 -2.79 -17.59
N SER A 46 23.97 -3.77 -18.49
CA SER A 46 22.88 -4.75 -18.50
C SER A 46 23.32 -6.10 -19.05
N GLU A 47 22.62 -7.13 -18.65
CA GLU A 47 22.71 -8.49 -19.22
C GLU A 47 21.29 -9.07 -19.23
N GLY A 48 20.88 -9.66 -20.36
CA GLY A 48 19.55 -10.23 -20.51
C GLY A 48 19.47 -11.31 -21.59
N ALA A 49 18.49 -12.21 -21.48
CA ALA A 49 18.17 -13.16 -22.54
C ALA A 49 17.37 -12.46 -23.64
N ILE A 50 17.74 -12.63 -24.90
CA ILE A 50 17.02 -12.11 -26.07
C ILE A 50 16.37 -13.22 -26.90
N ALA A 51 16.88 -14.46 -26.80
CA ALA A 51 16.32 -15.65 -27.43
C ALA A 51 16.78 -16.90 -26.65
N ALA A 52 16.23 -18.06 -26.99
CA ALA A 52 16.66 -19.33 -26.41
C ALA A 52 18.16 -19.56 -26.64
N GLY A 53 18.93 -19.64 -25.54
CA GLY A 53 20.38 -19.83 -25.57
C GLY A 53 21.21 -18.61 -25.97
N ILE A 54 20.59 -17.43 -26.22
CA ILE A 54 21.30 -16.21 -26.61
C ILE A 54 21.10 -15.15 -25.51
N ARG A 55 22.23 -14.64 -24.98
CA ARG A 55 22.26 -13.55 -24.01
C ARG A 55 22.89 -12.29 -24.62
N ARG A 56 22.30 -11.14 -24.29
CA ARG A 56 22.83 -9.83 -24.66
C ARG A 56 23.52 -9.21 -23.46
N LEU A 57 24.74 -8.77 -23.65
CA LEU A 57 25.50 -7.98 -22.71
C LEU A 57 25.63 -6.56 -23.27
N GLU A 58 25.27 -5.56 -22.48
CA GLU A 58 25.50 -4.15 -22.82
C GLU A 58 26.54 -3.57 -21.86
N ALA A 59 27.52 -2.89 -22.43
CA ALA A 59 28.60 -2.27 -21.67
C ALA A 59 28.94 -0.91 -22.28
N VAL A 60 29.47 -0.03 -21.42
CA VAL A 60 30.04 1.28 -21.82
C VAL A 60 31.50 1.32 -21.44
N THR A 61 32.29 2.11 -22.21
CA THR A 61 33.74 2.23 -22.01
C THR A 61 34.16 3.69 -22.00
N ALA A 62 35.39 3.95 -21.60
CA ALA A 62 36.03 5.26 -21.60
C ALA A 62 35.14 6.35 -20.95
N SER A 63 34.99 7.50 -21.60
CA SER A 63 34.21 8.63 -21.08
C SER A 63 32.75 8.29 -20.79
N LYS A 64 32.14 7.39 -21.57
CA LYS A 64 30.79 6.94 -21.31
C LYS A 64 30.65 6.10 -20.03
N ALA A 65 31.66 5.33 -19.68
CA ALA A 65 31.71 4.62 -18.42
C ALA A 65 31.89 5.59 -17.23
N GLU A 66 32.70 6.60 -17.38
CA GLU A 66 32.89 7.66 -16.37
C GLU A 66 31.61 8.45 -16.17
N GLU A 67 30.95 8.92 -17.24
CA GLU A 67 29.66 9.61 -17.20
C GLU A 67 28.61 8.76 -16.43
N TYR A 68 28.49 7.48 -16.80
CA TYR A 68 27.54 6.56 -16.14
C TYR A 68 27.82 6.39 -14.65
N ILE A 69 29.10 6.20 -14.28
CA ILE A 69 29.49 6.05 -12.87
C ILE A 69 29.21 7.34 -12.09
N ASN A 70 29.61 8.48 -12.64
CA ASN A 70 29.42 9.79 -12.00
C ASN A 70 27.91 10.11 -11.83
N GLU A 71 27.08 9.79 -12.81
CA GLU A 71 25.61 9.91 -12.68
C GLU A 71 25.07 9.08 -11.51
N LYS A 72 25.52 7.82 -11.39
CA LYS A 72 25.07 6.94 -10.30
C LYS A 72 25.53 7.40 -8.93
N LEU A 73 26.77 7.90 -8.83
CA LEU A 73 27.30 8.46 -7.59
C LEU A 73 26.56 9.76 -7.22
N GLY A 74 26.36 10.65 -8.18
CA GLY A 74 25.60 11.89 -7.97
C GLY A 74 24.17 11.63 -7.50
N ASN A 75 23.47 10.68 -8.10
CA ASN A 75 22.13 10.27 -7.66
C ASN A 75 22.14 9.76 -6.20
N ALA A 76 23.16 9.00 -5.81
CA ALA A 76 23.29 8.52 -4.43
C ALA A 76 23.55 9.66 -3.45
N GLU A 77 24.39 10.64 -3.82
CA GLU A 77 24.65 11.84 -3.03
C GLU A 77 23.40 12.72 -2.89
N GLU A 78 22.64 12.90 -3.96
CA GLU A 78 21.38 13.65 -3.93
C GLU A 78 20.36 12.98 -2.99
N VAL A 79 20.22 11.65 -3.06
CA VAL A 79 19.34 10.90 -2.15
C VAL A 79 19.79 11.04 -0.70
N ALA A 80 21.11 10.96 -0.43
CA ALA A 80 21.65 11.17 0.91
C ALA A 80 21.33 12.58 1.43
N ALA A 81 21.48 13.61 0.58
CA ALA A 81 21.16 15.00 0.92
C ALA A 81 19.65 15.19 1.18
N MET A 82 18.77 14.65 0.32
CA MET A 82 17.31 14.70 0.53
C MET A 82 16.89 14.08 1.85
N LEU A 83 17.50 12.96 2.22
CA LEU A 83 17.23 12.25 3.47
C LEU A 83 18.03 12.80 4.66
N LYS A 84 18.87 13.82 4.45
CA LYS A 84 19.76 14.43 5.48
C LYS A 84 20.68 13.38 6.15
N ILE A 85 21.14 12.41 5.40
CA ILE A 85 22.07 11.37 5.88
C ILE A 85 23.49 11.92 5.73
N THR A 86 24.24 11.98 6.83
CA THR A 86 25.62 12.51 6.87
C THR A 86 26.70 11.43 6.95
N GLY A 87 26.34 10.17 6.88
CA GLY A 87 27.25 9.03 6.96
C GLY A 87 26.99 7.99 5.86
N ASP A 88 27.12 6.73 6.21
CA ASP A 88 26.81 5.63 5.28
C ASP A 88 25.33 5.66 4.87
N LEU A 89 25.08 5.74 3.57
CA LEU A 89 23.74 5.87 3.01
C LEU A 89 22.86 4.65 3.34
N LYS A 90 23.43 3.45 3.28
CA LYS A 90 22.71 2.21 3.55
C LYS A 90 22.27 2.13 5.01
N GLU A 91 23.17 2.50 5.92
CA GLU A 91 22.87 2.55 7.35
C GLU A 91 21.82 3.61 7.67
N GLY A 92 21.94 4.80 7.06
CA GLY A 92 20.98 5.89 7.23
C GLY A 92 19.58 5.53 6.73
N VAL A 93 19.47 4.92 5.55
CA VAL A 93 18.19 4.42 5.03
C VAL A 93 17.62 3.33 5.91
N GLY A 94 18.45 2.41 6.42
CA GLY A 94 18.02 1.38 7.38
C GLY A 94 17.37 1.98 8.62
N LYS A 95 18.01 2.98 9.23
CA LYS A 95 17.46 3.70 10.40
C LYS A 95 16.10 4.36 10.11
N LEU A 96 15.95 4.98 8.94
CA LEU A 96 14.69 5.60 8.54
C LEU A 96 13.57 4.57 8.33
N ILE A 97 13.88 3.39 7.80
CA ILE A 97 12.92 2.29 7.65
C ILE A 97 12.45 1.80 9.03
N ASP A 98 13.38 1.60 9.97
CA ASP A 98 13.06 1.15 11.33
C ASP A 98 12.25 2.20 12.10
N GLU A 99 12.61 3.47 11.97
CA GLU A 99 11.87 4.58 12.56
C GLU A 99 10.43 4.65 11.99
N ASN A 100 10.26 4.54 10.67
CA ASN A 100 8.94 4.53 10.05
C ASN A 100 8.08 3.37 10.54
N ALA A 101 8.67 2.17 10.68
CA ALA A 101 7.98 1.00 11.23
C ALA A 101 7.56 1.23 12.69
N SER A 102 8.44 1.82 13.51
CA SER A 102 8.15 2.18 14.91
C SER A 102 7.05 3.23 15.01
N LEU A 103 7.10 4.28 14.19
CA LEU A 103 6.08 5.34 14.14
C LEU A 103 4.71 4.78 13.76
N ARG A 104 4.64 3.89 12.77
CA ARG A 104 3.39 3.20 12.38
C ARG A 104 2.81 2.39 13.53
N LYS A 105 3.64 1.60 14.23
CA LYS A 105 3.21 0.81 15.40
C LYS A 105 2.70 1.69 16.54
N ASN A 106 3.37 2.80 16.80
CA ASN A 106 2.94 3.75 17.82
C ASN A 106 1.61 4.42 17.43
N LEU A 107 1.45 4.79 16.16
CA LEU A 107 0.20 5.35 15.64
C LEU A 107 -0.98 4.37 15.85
N GLU A 108 -0.82 3.11 15.48
CA GLU A 108 -1.83 2.06 15.70
C GLU A 108 -2.18 1.90 17.20
N LYS A 109 -1.16 1.93 18.06
CA LYS A 109 -1.36 1.87 19.51
C LYS A 109 -2.18 3.05 20.02
N TYR A 110 -1.84 4.28 19.64
CA TYR A 110 -2.58 5.47 20.06
C TYR A 110 -4.00 5.50 19.47
N GLN A 111 -4.19 5.08 18.23
CA GLN A 111 -5.52 4.94 17.64
C GLN A 111 -6.38 3.94 18.41
N THR A 112 -5.79 2.81 18.82
CA THR A 112 -6.48 1.81 19.63
C THR A 112 -6.84 2.36 21.01
N GLN A 113 -5.93 3.07 21.68
CA GLN A 113 -6.20 3.70 22.98
C GLN A 113 -7.34 4.74 22.88
N LEU A 114 -7.31 5.57 21.83
CA LEU A 114 -8.37 6.55 21.58
C LEU A 114 -9.72 5.86 21.33
N ALA A 115 -9.71 4.79 20.52
CA ALA A 115 -10.91 4.00 20.27
C ALA A 115 -11.50 3.41 21.56
N MET A 116 -10.66 2.89 22.46
CA MET A 116 -11.12 2.35 23.76
C MET A 116 -11.70 3.44 24.69
N ALA A 117 -11.07 4.63 24.73
CA ALA A 117 -11.62 5.74 25.49
C ALA A 117 -13.02 6.16 24.96
N LYS A 118 -13.17 6.26 23.64
CA LYS A 118 -14.47 6.56 23.01
C LYS A 118 -15.51 5.45 23.23
N ALA A 119 -15.11 4.18 23.23
CA ALA A 119 -16.00 3.07 23.56
C ALA A 119 -16.53 3.19 25.00
N ALA A 120 -15.67 3.57 25.95
CA ALA A 120 -16.09 3.78 27.34
C ALA A 120 -17.11 4.94 27.48
N ASP A 121 -17.02 5.99 26.67
CA ASP A 121 -18.00 7.05 26.66
C ASP A 121 -19.35 6.59 26.08
N LEU A 122 -19.32 5.79 25.02
CA LEU A 122 -20.52 5.17 24.46
C LEU A 122 -21.21 4.22 25.44
N GLU A 123 -20.45 3.52 26.28
CA GLU A 123 -21.00 2.68 27.36
C GLU A 123 -21.80 3.48 28.38
N LYS A 124 -21.40 4.71 28.67
CA LYS A 124 -22.14 5.60 29.64
C LYS A 124 -23.48 6.09 29.05
N THR A 125 -23.58 6.21 27.74
CA THR A 125 -24.74 6.74 27.02
C THR A 125 -25.60 5.67 26.35
N GLN A 126 -25.31 4.38 26.60
CA GLN A 126 -26.07 3.26 26.06
C GLN A 126 -27.55 3.30 26.45
N LYS A 127 -28.41 2.83 25.58
CA LYS A 127 -29.83 2.57 25.86
C LYS A 127 -30.06 1.07 25.96
N VAL A 128 -30.95 0.64 26.85
CA VAL A 128 -31.36 -0.77 26.95
C VAL A 128 -32.82 -0.87 26.50
N ILE A 129 -33.11 -1.65 25.48
CA ILE A 129 -34.42 -1.84 24.88
C ILE A 129 -34.67 -3.33 24.74
N ASN A 130 -35.67 -3.88 25.44
CA ASN A 130 -36.01 -5.31 25.44
C ASN A 130 -34.77 -6.22 25.65
N ASP A 131 -33.95 -5.89 26.68
CA ASP A 131 -32.69 -6.56 27.04
C ASP A 131 -31.54 -6.41 26.02
N VAL A 132 -31.75 -5.69 24.92
CA VAL A 132 -30.71 -5.37 23.94
C VAL A 132 -30.05 -4.03 24.27
N ARG A 133 -28.72 -3.99 24.28
CA ARG A 133 -27.94 -2.77 24.48
C ARG A 133 -27.74 -2.06 23.16
N LEU A 134 -28.21 -0.85 23.05
CA LEU A 134 -28.06 0.01 21.89
C LEU A 134 -26.97 1.05 22.16
N PHE A 135 -25.89 0.98 21.40
CA PHE A 135 -24.80 1.96 21.38
C PHE A 135 -24.93 2.79 20.10
N SER A 136 -25.22 4.06 20.24
CA SER A 136 -25.31 4.99 19.12
C SER A 136 -24.48 6.24 19.41
N GLY A 137 -23.64 6.63 18.47
CA GLY A 137 -22.84 7.84 18.66
C GLY A 137 -22.06 8.30 17.45
N GLN A 138 -21.88 9.62 17.39
CA GLN A 138 -20.98 10.28 16.46
C GLN A 138 -19.65 10.55 17.13
N LEU A 139 -18.57 10.10 16.53
CA LEU A 139 -17.21 10.46 16.92
C LEU A 139 -16.81 11.76 16.22
N GLU A 140 -16.12 12.65 16.91
CA GLU A 140 -15.61 13.91 16.33
C GLU A 140 -14.67 13.67 15.17
N SER A 141 -13.85 12.61 15.27
CA SER A 141 -13.00 12.14 14.19
C SER A 141 -12.77 10.64 14.32
N GLY A 142 -12.68 9.92 13.21
CA GLY A 142 -12.40 8.49 13.25
C GLY A 142 -12.39 7.86 11.86
N SER A 143 -11.33 7.10 11.59
CA SER A 143 -11.25 6.29 10.39
C SER A 143 -12.28 5.13 10.42
N PRO A 144 -12.60 4.52 9.29
CA PRO A 144 -13.40 3.30 9.26
C PRO A 144 -12.85 2.20 10.18
N GLU A 145 -11.52 2.09 10.29
CA GLU A 145 -10.83 1.15 11.17
C GLU A 145 -11.08 1.45 12.65
N THR A 146 -11.09 2.75 13.01
CA THR A 146 -11.42 3.17 14.40
C THR A 146 -12.83 2.77 14.77
N LEU A 147 -13.82 3.04 13.90
CA LEU A 147 -15.21 2.64 14.10
C LEU A 147 -15.34 1.12 14.28
N LYS A 148 -14.64 0.37 13.42
CA LYS A 148 -14.60 -1.09 13.47
C LYS A 148 -14.01 -1.60 14.78
N THR A 149 -12.90 -1.03 15.24
CA THR A 149 -12.25 -1.40 16.50
C THR A 149 -13.19 -1.20 17.70
N ILE A 150 -13.87 -0.07 17.76
CA ILE A 150 -14.87 0.23 18.81
C ILE A 150 -16.02 -0.79 18.75
N ALA A 151 -16.56 -1.01 17.56
CA ALA A 151 -17.70 -1.91 17.38
C ALA A 151 -17.38 -3.37 17.79
N TYR A 152 -16.23 -3.89 17.39
CA TYR A 152 -15.80 -5.23 17.80
C TYR A 152 -15.51 -5.33 19.29
N TYR A 153 -14.94 -4.29 19.90
CA TYR A 153 -14.75 -4.26 21.34
C TYR A 153 -16.08 -4.34 22.09
N LEU A 154 -17.07 -3.52 21.73
CA LEU A 154 -18.39 -3.52 22.34
C LEU A 154 -19.13 -4.85 22.09
N LYS A 155 -19.09 -5.38 20.86
CA LYS A 155 -19.71 -6.69 20.56
C LYS A 155 -19.08 -7.83 21.35
N LYS A 156 -17.78 -7.79 21.61
CA LYS A 156 -17.11 -8.81 22.45
C LYS A 156 -17.49 -8.72 23.91
N LYS A 157 -17.78 -7.52 24.39
CA LYS A 157 -18.12 -7.26 25.80
C LYS A 157 -19.59 -7.54 26.11
N TYR A 158 -20.48 -7.34 25.14
CA TYR A 158 -21.93 -7.44 25.30
C TYR A 158 -22.53 -8.47 24.33
N GLU A 159 -23.21 -9.47 24.87
CA GLU A 159 -23.77 -10.59 24.10
C GLU A 159 -24.91 -10.12 23.18
N ASP A 160 -25.83 -9.29 23.73
CA ASP A 160 -26.96 -8.74 22.99
C ASP A 160 -26.82 -7.24 22.81
N CYS A 161 -26.35 -6.84 21.60
CA CYS A 161 -26.12 -5.44 21.31
C CYS A 161 -26.34 -5.07 19.84
N ALA A 162 -26.75 -3.82 19.66
CA ALA A 162 -26.73 -3.12 18.39
C ALA A 162 -25.81 -1.88 18.50
N ILE A 163 -24.93 -1.69 17.56
CA ILE A 163 -23.92 -0.64 17.58
C ILE A 163 -24.06 0.17 16.30
N ILE A 164 -24.25 1.47 16.44
CA ILE A 164 -24.47 2.43 15.36
C ILE A 164 -23.47 3.56 15.53
N LEU A 165 -22.46 3.61 14.67
CA LEU A 165 -21.39 4.60 14.78
C LEU A 165 -21.25 5.42 13.50
N GLY A 166 -20.90 6.69 13.69
CA GLY A 166 -20.57 7.59 12.61
C GLY A 166 -19.35 8.44 12.95
N ALA A 167 -18.53 8.75 11.96
CA ALA A 167 -17.40 9.66 12.11
C ALA A 167 -17.07 10.37 10.80
N GLU A 168 -16.48 11.54 10.93
CA GLU A 168 -15.82 12.22 9.83
C GLU A 168 -14.35 11.86 9.78
N SER A 169 -13.84 11.58 8.59
CA SER A 169 -12.43 11.39 8.31
C SER A 169 -12.08 11.96 6.94
N GLU A 170 -11.09 12.85 6.87
CA GLU A 170 -10.62 13.48 5.62
C GLU A 170 -11.75 14.12 4.79
N GLY A 171 -12.70 14.80 5.46
CA GLY A 171 -13.83 15.45 4.82
C GLY A 171 -14.90 14.47 4.29
N LYS A 172 -14.86 13.20 4.67
CA LYS A 172 -15.83 12.17 4.28
C LYS A 172 -16.58 11.65 5.49
N ALA A 173 -17.86 11.36 5.30
CA ALA A 173 -18.68 10.68 6.29
C ALA A 173 -18.43 9.17 6.24
N ASN A 174 -18.30 8.54 7.40
CA ASN A 174 -18.22 7.10 7.57
C ASN A 174 -19.30 6.66 8.57
N LEU A 175 -20.06 5.63 8.21
CA LEU A 175 -21.06 5.01 9.06
C LEU A 175 -20.74 3.54 9.24
N LEU A 176 -21.09 3.00 10.41
CA LEU A 176 -20.96 1.58 10.73
C LEU A 176 -22.16 1.12 11.55
N ILE A 177 -22.70 -0.02 11.17
CA ILE A 177 -23.70 -0.76 11.95
C ILE A 177 -23.16 -2.15 12.22
N MET A 178 -23.20 -2.56 13.50
CA MET A 178 -22.89 -3.92 13.91
C MET A 178 -23.98 -4.44 14.83
N LEU A 179 -24.41 -5.67 14.60
CA LEU A 179 -25.49 -6.35 15.33
C LEU A 179 -24.97 -7.64 15.96
N SER A 180 -25.51 -7.99 17.12
CA SER A 180 -25.29 -9.32 17.72
C SER A 180 -25.93 -10.43 16.88
N ASP A 181 -25.46 -11.64 17.07
CA ASP A 181 -25.98 -12.82 16.35
C ASP A 181 -27.45 -13.11 16.69
N THR A 182 -27.86 -12.81 17.91
CA THR A 182 -29.25 -12.91 18.39
C THR A 182 -30.18 -11.98 17.63
N LEU A 183 -29.76 -10.75 17.34
CA LEU A 183 -30.54 -9.79 16.55
C LEU A 183 -30.66 -10.23 15.08
N VAL A 184 -29.58 -10.73 14.51
CA VAL A 184 -29.59 -11.17 13.11
C VAL A 184 -30.41 -12.43 12.92
N LYS A 185 -30.19 -13.46 13.76
CA LYS A 185 -30.86 -14.77 13.61
C LYS A 185 -32.25 -14.78 14.24
N GLY A 186 -32.40 -14.20 15.44
CA GLY A 186 -33.64 -14.22 16.18
C GLY A 186 -34.66 -13.18 15.72
N LYS A 187 -34.23 -11.92 15.59
CA LYS A 187 -35.09 -10.81 15.17
C LYS A 187 -35.08 -10.55 13.66
N LYS A 188 -34.21 -11.24 12.90
CA LYS A 188 -34.04 -11.10 11.44
C LYS A 188 -33.67 -9.65 11.01
N ILE A 189 -32.97 -8.92 11.88
CA ILE A 189 -32.49 -7.57 11.56
C ILE A 189 -31.25 -7.69 10.67
N ASP A 190 -31.22 -6.94 9.57
CA ASP A 190 -30.12 -6.92 8.61
C ASP A 190 -29.44 -5.56 8.61
N ALA A 191 -28.17 -5.50 9.05
CA ALA A 191 -27.37 -4.29 9.05
C ALA A 191 -27.21 -3.69 7.65
N VAL A 192 -27.20 -4.51 6.59
CA VAL A 192 -27.07 -4.03 5.20
C VAL A 192 -28.35 -3.28 4.77
N ALA A 193 -29.52 -3.78 5.17
CA ALA A 193 -30.77 -3.10 4.87
C ALA A 193 -30.81 -1.71 5.53
N VAL A 194 -30.46 -1.66 6.83
CA VAL A 194 -30.44 -0.39 7.58
C VAL A 194 -29.38 0.57 7.01
N ILE A 195 -28.16 0.10 6.73
CA ILE A 195 -27.09 0.97 6.21
C ILE A 195 -27.45 1.57 4.85
N LYS A 196 -28.10 0.80 3.96
CA LYS A 196 -28.54 1.28 2.64
C LYS A 196 -29.60 2.37 2.77
N GLU A 197 -30.51 2.25 3.72
CA GLU A 197 -31.55 3.23 3.96
C GLU A 197 -31.03 4.58 4.47
N ILE A 198 -29.97 4.55 5.28
CA ILE A 198 -29.39 5.76 5.88
C ILE A 198 -28.23 6.36 5.07
N ALA A 199 -27.66 5.63 4.13
CA ALA A 199 -26.53 6.10 3.31
C ALA A 199 -26.87 7.32 2.46
N GLY A 200 -28.14 7.52 2.13
CA GLY A 200 -28.62 8.71 1.44
C GLY A 200 -28.34 10.02 2.18
N GLU A 201 -28.44 10.02 3.51
CA GLU A 201 -28.22 11.20 4.37
C GLU A 201 -26.79 11.74 4.24
N ILE A 202 -25.83 10.83 4.06
CA ILE A 202 -24.40 11.17 3.87
C ILE A 202 -24.02 11.33 2.39
N ARG A 203 -24.98 11.31 1.46
CA ARG A 203 -24.74 11.29 0.00
C ARG A 203 -23.73 10.22 -0.40
N GLY A 204 -23.94 9.01 0.08
CA GLY A 204 -23.02 7.91 -0.05
C GLY A 204 -23.70 6.59 -0.40
N GLY A 205 -22.92 5.54 -0.29
CA GLY A 205 -23.37 4.16 -0.47
C GLY A 205 -22.73 3.25 0.58
N GLY A 206 -23.33 2.10 0.79
CA GLY A 206 -22.85 1.16 1.78
C GLY A 206 -23.22 -0.27 1.46
N GLY A 207 -22.63 -1.18 2.24
CA GLY A 207 -22.86 -2.62 2.13
C GLY A 207 -22.12 -3.37 3.22
N GLY A 208 -22.15 -4.69 3.15
CA GLY A 208 -21.51 -5.55 4.15
C GLY A 208 -22.17 -6.90 4.26
N GLN A 209 -22.31 -7.36 5.48
CA GLN A 209 -22.95 -8.62 5.87
C GLN A 209 -24.11 -8.32 6.84
N PRO A 210 -25.07 -9.26 7.02
CA PRO A 210 -26.24 -9.02 7.88
C PRO A 210 -25.90 -8.57 9.31
N PHE A 211 -24.75 -8.95 9.86
CA PHE A 211 -24.31 -8.55 11.20
C PHE A 211 -23.39 -7.34 11.21
N PHE A 212 -22.85 -6.92 10.05
CA PHE A 212 -21.85 -5.86 9.94
C PHE A 212 -21.95 -5.13 8.60
N ALA A 213 -22.30 -3.87 8.61
CA ALA A 213 -22.37 -3.04 7.40
C ALA A 213 -21.74 -1.67 7.61
N THR A 214 -21.16 -1.13 6.54
CA THR A 214 -20.54 0.19 6.53
C THR A 214 -21.02 1.02 5.35
N ALA A 215 -21.01 2.35 5.49
CA ALA A 215 -21.24 3.28 4.39
C ALA A 215 -20.23 4.41 4.43
N GLY A 216 -19.86 4.88 3.23
CA GLY A 216 -19.05 6.07 3.04
C GLY A 216 -19.79 7.11 2.20
N GLY A 217 -19.62 8.40 2.52
CA GLY A 217 -20.31 9.46 1.79
C GLY A 217 -19.55 10.78 1.79
N LYS A 218 -20.00 11.71 0.95
CA LYS A 218 -19.38 13.03 0.74
C LYS A 218 -20.00 14.13 1.61
N ASN A 219 -20.95 13.80 2.49
CA ASN A 219 -21.67 14.75 3.32
C ASN A 219 -21.51 14.43 4.81
N PRO A 220 -20.46 14.92 5.50
CA PRO A 220 -20.27 14.70 6.93
C PRO A 220 -21.39 15.29 7.79
N SER A 221 -22.02 16.41 7.39
CA SER A 221 -23.11 17.03 8.12
C SER A 221 -24.38 16.17 8.22
N GLY A 222 -24.49 15.15 7.35
CA GLY A 222 -25.59 14.19 7.37
C GLY A 222 -25.42 13.05 8.38
N ILE A 223 -24.26 12.91 9.04
CA ILE A 223 -23.98 11.80 9.98
C ILE A 223 -25.02 11.77 11.10
N SER A 224 -25.27 12.89 11.77
CA SER A 224 -26.22 12.93 12.89
C SER A 224 -27.65 12.54 12.48
N ALA A 225 -28.09 12.92 11.27
CA ALA A 225 -29.40 12.51 10.73
C ALA A 225 -29.43 11.00 10.44
N ALA A 226 -28.36 10.48 9.83
CA ALA A 226 -28.21 9.06 9.54
C ALA A 226 -28.23 8.19 10.81
N LEU A 227 -27.50 8.59 11.85
CA LEU A 227 -27.46 7.86 13.12
C LEU A 227 -28.84 7.83 13.79
N ARG A 228 -29.55 8.95 13.85
CA ARG A 228 -30.90 9.03 14.42
C ARG A 228 -31.88 8.11 13.69
N LYS A 229 -31.88 8.15 12.34
CA LYS A 229 -32.73 7.28 11.53
C LYS A 229 -32.40 5.80 11.71
N ALA A 230 -31.11 5.45 11.79
CA ALA A 230 -30.68 4.08 12.10
C ALA A 230 -31.14 3.62 13.48
N GLU A 231 -31.01 4.48 14.47
CA GLU A 231 -31.45 4.21 15.84
C GLU A 231 -32.97 3.97 15.90
N GLU A 232 -33.78 4.82 15.27
CA GLU A 232 -35.22 4.66 15.18
C GLU A 232 -35.62 3.34 14.49
N ASN A 233 -34.97 3.01 13.37
CA ASN A 233 -35.24 1.79 12.62
C ASN A 233 -34.92 0.55 13.46
N ILE A 234 -33.74 0.49 14.05
CA ILE A 234 -33.33 -0.66 14.87
C ILE A 234 -34.21 -0.78 16.11
N THR A 235 -34.55 0.33 16.77
CA THR A 235 -35.44 0.35 17.93
C THR A 235 -36.82 -0.26 17.65
N ARG A 236 -37.37 0.02 16.44
CA ARG A 236 -38.68 -0.56 16.05
C ARG A 236 -38.61 -2.08 15.77
N MET A 237 -37.41 -2.58 15.44
CA MET A 237 -37.21 -4.01 15.09
C MET A 237 -36.85 -4.86 16.33
N ILE A 238 -36.34 -4.25 17.41
CA ILE A 238 -36.03 -4.88 18.69
C ILE A 238 -37.30 -5.09 19.53
#